data_f5556d72758e161d3c94c4773d539dd5
#
_entry.id   f5556d72758e161d3c94c4773d539dd5
#
_cell.length_a   1.000
_cell.length_b   1.000
_cell.length_c   1.000
_cell.angle_alpha   90.00
_cell.angle_beta   90.00
_cell.angle_gamma   90.00
#
_symmetry.space_group_name_H-M   'P 1'
#
loop_
_entity.id
_entity.type
_entity.pdbx_description
1 polymer ?
#
loop_
_entity_poly.entity_id
_entity_poly.type
_entity_poly.pdbx_seq_one_letter_code
_entity_poly.pdbx_strand_id
1 'polypeptide(L)'
;MCALSYIDYGSGGCYHDGEGQYKKFAEEHGAKFFSFIIETLGAYGKETAKVLKVLAKAVFNSNIDSPSDYLVQCNRVVAVAVQRGNALVARQGAVLSRAAAARSAYAEW
;
A
#
# COMPACT_ATOMS: atom_id res chain seq x y z
N MET A 1 6.05 3.37 -2.82
CA MET A 1 5.62 3.66 -3.09
C MET A 1 5.28 4.21 -3.73
N CYS A 2 5.22 4.29 -3.94
CA CYS A 2 4.89 4.96 -4.37
C CYS A 2 4.51 4.92 -4.74
N ALA A 3 4.69 4.51 -4.91
CA ALA A 3 4.28 4.74 -5.33
C ALA A 3 3.59 4.78 -5.29
N LEU A 4 3.28 4.48 -4.91
CA LEU A 4 2.51 4.88 -4.74
C LEU A 4 2.23 5.79 -4.30
N SER A 5 2.73 6.04 -3.94
CA SER A 5 2.59 7.03 -3.65
C SER A 5 2.91 7.78 -3.41
N TYR A 6 3.36 7.70 -3.30
CA TYR A 6 3.71 8.52 -3.10
C TYR A 6 3.55 9.33 -3.17
N ILE A 7 3.08 9.10 -2.93
CA ILE A 7 2.63 9.89 -2.81
C ILE A 7 3.00 10.78 -2.79
N ASP A 8 3.52 11.02 -2.80
CA ASP A 8 3.73 11.94 -2.67
C ASP A 8 3.39 12.70 -2.52
N TYR A 9 3.45 12.52 -2.25
CA TYR A 9 2.94 13.26 -1.89
C TYR A 9 2.96 14.48 -2.13
N GLY A 10 3.44 14.70 -1.95
CA GLY A 10 3.35 16.06 -1.95
C GLY A 10 3.27 16.73 -3.18
N SER A 11 4.10 16.55 -3.92
CA SER A 11 3.99 17.09 -5.22
C SER A 11 2.64 16.80 -5.83
N GLY A 12 2.12 15.68 -5.54
CA GLY A 12 0.78 15.37 -5.96
C GLY A 12 0.49 15.39 -7.44
N GLY A 13 1.29 16.02 -8.24
CA GLY A 13 1.00 16.17 -9.64
C GLY A 13 0.73 14.86 -10.34
N CYS A 14 1.71 14.01 -10.39
CA CYS A 14 1.57 12.71 -11.04
C CYS A 14 0.55 11.82 -10.34
N TYR A 15 0.56 11.84 -9.03
CA TYR A 15 -0.36 11.03 -8.23
C TYR A 15 -1.81 11.44 -8.46
N HIS A 16 -2.09 12.73 -8.42
CA HIS A 16 -3.44 13.24 -8.63
C HIS A 16 -3.92 12.98 -10.05
N ASP A 17 -3.07 13.16 -11.03
CA ASP A 17 -3.42 12.88 -12.42
C ASP A 17 -3.75 11.41 -12.62
N GLY A 18 -2.94 10.53 -12.06
CA GLY A 18 -3.21 9.09 -12.13
C GLY A 18 -4.50 8.72 -11.43
N GLU A 19 -4.75 9.25 -10.25
CA GLU A 19 -5.98 9.03 -9.51
C GLU A 19 -7.19 9.54 -10.29
N GLY A 20 -7.06 10.72 -10.90
CA GLY A 20 -8.12 11.30 -11.72
C GLY A 20 -8.49 10.41 -12.90
N GLN A 21 -7.50 9.86 -13.59
CA GLN A 21 -7.73 8.95 -14.70
C GLN A 21 -8.45 7.68 -14.28
N TYR A 22 -7.99 7.02 -13.25
CA TYR A 22 -8.60 5.77 -12.76
C TYR A 22 -10.00 6.00 -12.20
N LYS A 23 -10.19 7.11 -11.52
CA LYS A 23 -11.50 7.48 -11.00
C LYS A 23 -12.51 7.68 -12.11
N LYS A 24 -12.13 8.42 -13.14
CA LYS A 24 -12.97 8.67 -14.31
C LYS A 24 -13.30 7.37 -15.04
N PHE A 25 -12.30 6.53 -15.25
CA PHE A 25 -12.49 5.22 -15.88
C PHE A 25 -13.48 4.36 -15.08
N ALA A 26 -13.34 4.33 -13.76
CA ALA A 26 -14.23 3.57 -12.89
C ALA A 26 -15.67 4.08 -12.98
N GLU A 27 -15.86 5.40 -12.98
CA GLU A 27 -17.19 6.01 -13.09
C GLU A 27 -17.86 5.65 -14.41
N GLU A 28 -17.12 5.63 -15.51
CA GLU A 28 -17.61 5.26 -16.82
C GLU A 28 -18.11 3.81 -16.88
N HIS A 29 -17.55 2.94 -16.03
CA HIS A 29 -17.91 1.52 -15.96
C HIS A 29 -18.86 1.21 -14.79
N GLY A 30 -19.41 2.22 -14.13
CA GLY A 30 -20.33 2.04 -13.02
C GLY A 30 -19.68 1.50 -11.75
N ALA A 31 -18.37 1.66 -11.62
CA ALA A 31 -17.61 1.20 -10.46
C ALA A 31 -17.14 2.38 -9.61
N LYS A 32 -16.77 2.11 -8.37
CA LYS A 32 -16.17 3.11 -7.49
C LYS A 32 -14.67 2.87 -7.40
N PHE A 33 -13.93 3.95 -7.45
CA PHE A 33 -12.48 3.94 -7.29
C PHE A 33 -12.11 4.39 -5.87
N PHE A 34 -11.20 3.65 -5.25
CA PHE A 34 -10.64 4.01 -3.95
C PHE A 34 -9.13 3.87 -3.99
N SER A 35 -8.43 4.81 -3.37
CA SER A 35 -6.99 4.72 -3.18
C SER A 35 -6.69 3.87 -1.94
N PHE A 36 -5.96 2.79 -2.12
CA PHE A 36 -5.55 1.92 -1.01
C PHE A 36 -4.09 2.21 -0.67
N ILE A 37 -3.89 3.01 0.36
CA ILE A 37 -2.57 3.50 0.75
C ILE A 37 -2.27 3.05 2.19
N ILE A 38 -1.10 2.48 2.38
CA ILE A 38 -0.60 2.06 3.69
C ILE A 38 0.81 2.62 3.84
N GLU A 39 1.06 3.29 4.94
CA GLU A 39 2.39 3.80 5.26
C GLU A 39 3.33 2.66 5.68
N THR A 40 4.62 2.92 5.57
CA THR A 40 5.67 1.94 5.91
C THR A 40 5.53 1.39 7.33
N LEU A 41 5.02 2.19 8.25
CA LEU A 41 4.80 1.78 9.63
C LEU A 41 3.41 1.16 9.87
N GLY A 42 2.62 1.01 8.82
CA GLY A 42 1.35 0.32 8.89
C GLY A 42 0.12 1.20 9.07
N ALA A 43 0.27 2.51 9.07
CA ALA A 43 -0.87 3.41 9.18
C ALA A 43 -1.65 3.44 7.86
N TYR A 44 -2.95 3.51 7.96
CA TYR A 44 -3.83 3.54 6.80
C TYR A 44 -4.11 4.97 6.33
N GLY A 45 -4.15 5.16 5.03
CA GLY A 45 -4.68 6.38 4.45
C GLY A 45 -6.18 6.50 4.73
N LYS A 46 -6.72 7.71 4.58
CA LYS A 46 -8.13 7.97 4.88
C LYS A 46 -9.08 7.12 4.04
N GLU A 47 -8.80 7.00 2.76
CA GLU A 47 -9.64 6.20 1.86
C GLU A 47 -9.51 4.71 2.13
N THR A 48 -8.31 4.25 2.49
CA THR A 48 -8.09 2.85 2.88
C THR A 48 -8.98 2.46 4.06
N ALA A 49 -9.04 3.31 5.07
CA ALA A 49 -9.91 3.08 6.23
C ALA A 49 -11.39 3.01 5.83
N LYS A 50 -11.82 3.89 4.93
CA LYS A 50 -13.19 3.87 4.41
C LYS A 50 -13.51 2.58 3.65
N VAL A 51 -12.59 2.14 2.80
CA VAL A 51 -12.76 0.90 2.04
C VAL A 51 -12.92 -0.29 2.98
N LEU A 52 -12.08 -0.39 3.99
CA LEU A 52 -12.16 -1.48 4.96
C LEU A 52 -13.50 -1.50 5.69
N LYS A 53 -14.03 -0.33 6.04
CA LYS A 53 -15.35 -0.23 6.68
C LYS A 53 -16.47 -0.65 5.74
N VAL A 54 -16.40 -0.26 4.47
CA VAL A 54 -17.38 -0.65 3.46
C VAL A 54 -17.38 -2.16 3.28
N LEU A 55 -16.19 -2.76 3.19
CA LEU A 55 -16.07 -4.21 3.05
C LEU A 55 -16.58 -4.95 4.30
N ALA A 56 -16.28 -4.45 5.49
CA ALA A 56 -16.78 -5.04 6.73
C ALA A 56 -18.30 -5.02 6.80
N LYS A 57 -18.91 -3.93 6.35
CA LYS A 57 -20.37 -3.82 6.29
C LYS A 57 -20.97 -4.80 5.28
N ALA A 58 -20.33 -4.96 4.13
CA ALA A 58 -20.77 -5.92 3.13
C ALA A 58 -20.70 -7.36 3.65
N VAL A 59 -19.65 -7.70 4.38
CA VAL A 59 -19.48 -9.02 5.00
C VAL A 59 -20.58 -9.26 6.05
N PHE A 60 -20.89 -8.26 6.86
CA PHE A 60 -21.99 -8.34 7.83
C PHE A 60 -23.33 -8.55 7.15
N ASN A 61 -23.62 -7.80 6.10
CA ASN A 61 -24.89 -7.91 5.37
C ASN A 61 -25.05 -9.29 4.70
N SER A 62 -23.93 -9.95 4.39
CA SER A 62 -23.92 -11.30 3.81
C SER A 62 -23.98 -12.40 4.86
N ASN A 63 -24.04 -12.07 6.14
CA ASN A 63 -24.05 -13.00 7.27
C ASN A 63 -22.85 -13.95 7.31
N ILE A 64 -21.71 -13.49 6.80
CA ILE A 64 -20.49 -14.31 6.77
C ILE A 64 -19.70 -14.15 8.07
N ASP A 65 -19.61 -12.92 8.58
CA ASP A 65 -18.81 -12.63 9.77
C ASP A 65 -19.29 -11.32 10.41
N SER A 66 -18.82 -11.05 11.63
CA SER A 66 -19.07 -9.76 12.26
C SER A 66 -18.12 -8.70 11.70
N PRO A 67 -18.53 -7.42 11.63
CA PRO A 67 -17.66 -6.36 11.12
C PRO A 67 -16.38 -6.22 11.92
N SER A 68 -16.43 -6.36 13.23
CA SER A 68 -15.25 -6.24 14.09
C SER A 68 -14.25 -7.38 13.86
N ASP A 69 -14.72 -8.61 13.74
CA ASP A 69 -13.85 -9.76 13.48
C ASP A 69 -13.20 -9.65 12.10
N TYR A 70 -13.96 -9.24 11.11
CA TYR A 70 -13.44 -9.01 9.77
C TYR A 70 -12.32 -7.95 9.77
N LEU A 71 -12.53 -6.83 10.45
CA LEU A 71 -11.53 -5.77 10.54
C LEU A 71 -10.27 -6.22 11.27
N VAL A 72 -10.43 -7.01 12.34
CA VAL A 72 -9.28 -7.58 13.05
C VAL A 72 -8.45 -8.48 12.13
N GLN A 73 -9.11 -9.34 11.37
CA GLN A 73 -8.42 -10.20 10.41
C GLN A 73 -7.73 -9.41 9.31
N CYS A 74 -8.39 -8.42 8.75
CA CYS A 74 -7.78 -7.54 7.75
C CYS A 74 -6.55 -6.85 8.29
N ASN A 75 -6.62 -6.33 9.52
CA ASN A 75 -5.48 -5.67 10.14
C ASN A 75 -4.30 -6.62 10.33
N ARG A 76 -4.55 -7.86 10.71
CA ARG A 76 -3.50 -8.87 10.84
C ARG A 76 -2.83 -9.19 9.52
N VAL A 77 -3.61 -9.42 8.49
CA VAL A 77 -3.10 -9.73 7.14
C VAL A 77 -2.28 -8.57 6.61
N VAL A 78 -2.78 -7.35 6.75
CA VAL A 78 -2.08 -6.15 6.29
C VAL A 78 -0.79 -5.93 7.07
N ALA A 79 -0.82 -6.10 8.39
CA ALA A 79 0.38 -5.94 9.22
C ALA A 79 1.49 -6.92 8.81
N VAL A 80 1.13 -8.17 8.58
CA VAL A 80 2.09 -9.19 8.12
C VAL A 80 2.64 -8.82 6.74
N ALA A 81 1.79 -8.39 5.83
CA ALA A 81 2.20 -7.99 4.48
C ALA A 81 3.17 -6.80 4.51
N VAL A 82 2.88 -5.79 5.34
CA VAL A 82 3.75 -4.61 5.50
C VAL A 82 5.10 -5.03 6.07
N GLN A 83 5.12 -5.86 7.11
CA GLN A 83 6.37 -6.33 7.72
C GLN A 83 7.20 -7.14 6.74
N ARG A 84 6.58 -8.03 5.97
CA ARG A 84 7.28 -8.79 4.93
C ARG A 84 7.85 -7.90 3.85
N GLY A 85 7.08 -6.92 3.39
CA GLY A 85 7.52 -5.94 2.41
C GLY A 85 8.72 -5.15 2.91
N ASN A 86 8.65 -4.66 4.14
CA ASN A 86 9.75 -3.91 4.76
C ASN A 86 11.02 -4.77 4.91
N ALA A 87 10.85 -6.03 5.30
CA ALA A 87 11.97 -6.95 5.43
C ALA A 87 12.63 -7.22 4.07
N LEU A 88 11.83 -7.38 3.01
CA LEU A 88 12.35 -7.55 1.65
C LEU A 88 13.12 -6.33 1.17
N VAL A 89 12.61 -5.14 1.42
CA VAL A 89 13.29 -3.89 1.05
C VAL A 89 14.61 -3.76 1.81
N ALA A 90 14.61 -4.04 3.11
CA ALA A 90 15.83 -3.98 3.91
C ALA A 90 16.87 -4.99 3.43
N ARG A 91 16.44 -6.22 3.12
CA ARG A 91 17.32 -7.26 2.58
C ARG A 91 17.91 -6.86 1.24
N GLN A 92 17.10 -6.32 0.36
CA GLN A 92 17.55 -5.82 -0.94
C GLN A 92 18.59 -4.72 -0.78
N GLY A 93 18.35 -3.76 0.10
CA GLY A 93 19.27 -2.69 0.42
C GLY A 93 20.61 -3.21 0.94
N ALA A 94 20.58 -4.21 1.82
CA ALA A 94 21.78 -4.83 2.35
C ALA A 94 22.61 -5.51 1.25
N VAL A 95 21.96 -6.23 0.33
CA VAL A 95 22.62 -6.88 -0.80
C VAL A 95 23.27 -5.84 -1.71
N LEU A 96 22.54 -4.78 -2.04
CA LEU A 96 23.07 -3.70 -2.89
C LEU A 96 24.24 -2.97 -2.24
N SER A 97 24.19 -2.75 -0.94
CA SER A 97 25.27 -2.12 -0.18
C SER A 97 26.53 -2.96 -0.19
N ARG A 98 26.40 -4.28 -0.02
CA ARG A 98 27.55 -5.20 -0.10
C ARG A 98 28.15 -5.22 -1.49
N ALA A 99 27.33 -5.24 -2.53
CA ALA A 99 27.80 -5.20 -3.91
C ALA A 99 28.54 -3.90 -4.22
N ALA A 100 28.03 -2.77 -3.72
CA ALA A 100 28.68 -1.47 -3.90
C ALA A 100 30.03 -1.42 -3.17
N ALA A 101 30.10 -1.93 -1.94
CA ALA A 101 31.33 -2.00 -1.16
C ALA A 101 32.37 -2.88 -1.84
N ALA A 102 31.98 -4.02 -2.37
CA ALA A 102 32.87 -4.92 -3.12
C ALA A 102 33.43 -4.24 -4.36
N ARG A 103 32.59 -3.54 -5.11
CA ARG A 103 33.05 -2.79 -6.31
C ARG A 103 34.04 -1.68 -5.94
N SER A 104 33.75 -0.97 -4.85
CA SER A 104 34.65 0.07 -4.36
C SER A 104 36.04 -0.49 -3.98
N ALA A 105 36.04 -1.64 -3.29
CA ALA A 105 37.28 -2.32 -2.92
C ALA A 105 38.07 -2.74 -4.14
N TYR A 106 37.44 -3.26 -5.17
CA TYR A 106 38.11 -3.60 -6.42
C TYR A 106 38.67 -2.38 -7.16
N ALA A 107 37.98 -1.26 -7.10
CA ALA A 107 38.42 -0.03 -7.77
C ALA A 107 39.69 0.55 -7.15
N GLU A 108 39.96 0.24 -5.89
CA GLU A 108 41.18 0.69 -5.20
C GLU A 108 42.43 -0.16 -5.55
N TRP A 109 42.25 -1.32 -6.13
CA TRP A 109 43.33 -2.21 -6.56
C TRP A 109 43.83 -1.86 -7.98
#